data_6b5fa04b8f0b813c99879870afaf3fa6
#
_entry.id   6b5fa04b8f0b813c99879870afaf3fa6
#
_cell.length_a   1.000
_cell.length_b   1.000
_cell.length_c   1.000
_cell.angle_alpha   90.00
_cell.angle_beta   90.00
_cell.angle_gamma   90.00
#
_symmetry.space_group_name_H-M   'P 1'
#
loop_
_entity.id
_entity.type
_entity.pdbx_description
1 polymer ?
#
loop_
_entity_poly.entity_id
_entity_poly.type
_entity_poly.pdbx_seq_one_letter_code
_entity_poly.pdbx_strand_id
1 'polypeptide(L)'
;MQKTEELKSRVHDFWQANPCGSKVSDEKIGTREFFDAVECNRYRTEWHIPEVVGFPRWSGSEVLEIGCGLGTDAINFGRAGARYTGVDLTEASIEMVRRRFELEGLKANLRVADAEKLPFQDDSFDLVYSHGVLHHTPDTQRAIDEVHRVLKPGGTAMVMLYHKNSYNYWINIMTMRRIGVRILLFDSGPRFVHALTGEDEGRLRELQRLYRTDAKRLLSAQEFLNQNTDGVGNPIARAYTRSQALSMFTKFDNATAEVHFLHKKWLPVVGRLLPFAIERRLAHIMGWHLWIVARK
;
A
#
# COMPACT_ATOMS: atom_id res chain seq x y z
N MET A 1 0.44 -18.79 -17.75
CA MET A 1 -0.81 -18.96 -17.01
C MET A 1 -0.59 -19.63 -15.64
N GLN A 2 -0.13 -20.88 -15.55
CA GLN A 2 0.01 -21.59 -14.25
C GLN A 2 0.88 -20.85 -13.21
N LYS A 3 2.06 -20.30 -13.59
CA LYS A 3 2.92 -19.52 -12.68
C LYS A 3 2.28 -18.23 -12.18
N THR A 4 1.41 -17.61 -12.97
CA THR A 4 0.70 -16.37 -12.58
C THR A 4 -0.37 -16.68 -11.55
N GLU A 5 -1.14 -17.74 -11.73
CA GLU A 5 -2.17 -18.18 -10.78
C GLU A 5 -1.55 -18.63 -9.45
N GLU A 6 -0.43 -19.38 -9.50
CA GLU A 6 0.32 -19.75 -8.29
C GLU A 6 0.84 -18.49 -7.53
N LEU A 7 1.32 -17.48 -8.24
CA LEU A 7 1.74 -16.23 -7.61
C LEU A 7 0.55 -15.48 -6.99
N LYS A 8 -0.63 -15.46 -7.66
CA LYS A 8 -1.85 -14.87 -7.11
C LYS A 8 -2.29 -15.57 -5.82
N SER A 9 -2.29 -16.90 -5.81
CA SER A 9 -2.60 -17.67 -4.59
C SER A 9 -1.66 -17.29 -3.44
N ARG A 10 -0.36 -17.17 -3.69
CA ARG A 10 0.61 -16.75 -2.67
C ARG A 10 0.38 -15.31 -2.20
N VAL A 11 -0.02 -14.40 -3.09
CA VAL A 11 -0.39 -13.02 -2.74
C VAL A 11 -1.63 -13.01 -1.86
N HIS A 12 -2.66 -13.76 -2.24
CA HIS A 12 -3.87 -13.93 -1.45
C HIS A 12 -3.54 -14.45 -0.05
N ASP A 13 -2.81 -15.58 0.06
CA ASP A 13 -2.50 -16.21 1.35
C ASP A 13 -1.68 -15.28 2.26
N PHE A 14 -0.74 -14.54 1.67
CA PHE A 14 0.06 -13.57 2.43
C PHE A 14 -0.81 -12.46 3.03
N TRP A 15 -1.68 -11.83 2.23
CA TRP A 15 -2.52 -10.72 2.70
C TRP A 15 -3.69 -11.18 3.56
N GLN A 16 -4.22 -12.40 3.31
CA GLN A 16 -5.22 -13.03 4.18
C GLN A 16 -4.69 -13.23 5.61
N ALA A 17 -3.42 -13.62 5.73
CA ALA A 17 -2.76 -13.83 7.02
C ALA A 17 -2.22 -12.52 7.66
N ASN A 18 -1.96 -11.49 6.86
CA ASN A 18 -1.31 -10.25 7.28
C ASN A 18 -2.05 -8.99 6.77
N PRO A 19 -3.29 -8.74 7.20
CA PRO A 19 -4.01 -7.52 6.80
C PRO A 19 -3.20 -6.26 7.11
N CYS A 20 -3.04 -5.37 6.14
CA CYS A 20 -2.20 -4.18 6.27
C CYS A 20 -2.71 -3.28 7.39
N GLY A 21 -1.82 -2.92 8.33
CA GLY A 21 -2.15 -2.06 9.47
C GLY A 21 -2.78 -2.77 10.68
N SER A 22 -3.03 -4.08 10.63
CA SER A 22 -3.65 -4.83 11.75
C SER A 22 -2.83 -4.85 13.04
N LYS A 23 -1.51 -4.61 12.97
CA LYS A 23 -0.57 -4.62 14.11
C LYS A 23 -0.31 -3.23 14.71
N VAL A 24 -1.08 -2.22 14.32
CA VAL A 24 -0.87 -0.82 14.74
C VAL A 24 -1.45 -0.54 16.13
N SER A 25 -2.39 -1.35 16.59
CA SER A 25 -3.12 -1.16 17.85
C SER A 25 -3.17 -2.45 18.63
N ASP A 26 -3.13 -2.33 19.97
CA ASP A 26 -3.35 -3.44 20.92
C ASP A 26 -4.85 -3.67 21.20
N GLU A 27 -5.72 -2.83 20.63
CA GLU A 27 -7.18 -2.95 20.78
C GLU A 27 -7.69 -4.21 20.05
N LYS A 28 -8.83 -4.72 20.53
CA LYS A 28 -9.44 -5.92 19.93
C LYS A 28 -9.84 -5.64 18.48
N ILE A 29 -9.31 -6.42 17.55
CA ILE A 29 -9.58 -6.32 16.13
C ILE A 29 -11.10 -6.32 15.86
N GLY A 30 -11.57 -5.38 15.03
CA GLY A 30 -12.97 -5.26 14.63
C GLY A 30 -13.84 -4.47 15.61
N THR A 31 -13.28 -3.89 16.67
CA THR A 31 -13.98 -2.92 17.53
C THR A 31 -13.84 -1.49 16.97
N ARG A 32 -14.69 -0.58 17.44
CA ARG A 32 -14.59 0.84 17.08
C ARG A 32 -13.25 1.43 17.50
N GLU A 33 -12.80 1.14 18.71
CA GLU A 33 -11.54 1.60 19.27
C GLU A 33 -10.34 1.16 18.41
N PHE A 34 -10.38 -0.08 17.92
CA PHE A 34 -9.36 -0.60 16.98
C PHE A 34 -9.34 0.22 15.67
N PHE A 35 -10.50 0.42 15.04
CA PHE A 35 -10.58 1.16 13.79
C PHE A 35 -10.18 2.63 13.95
N ASP A 36 -10.57 3.27 15.06
CA ASP A 36 -10.22 4.66 15.36
C ASP A 36 -8.71 4.80 15.58
N ALA A 37 -8.07 3.86 16.28
CA ALA A 37 -6.64 3.83 16.50
C ALA A 37 -5.87 3.64 15.17
N VAL A 38 -6.33 2.74 14.30
CA VAL A 38 -5.76 2.50 12.97
C VAL A 38 -5.88 3.75 12.10
N GLU A 39 -7.05 4.38 12.05
CA GLU A 39 -7.30 5.60 11.28
C GLU A 39 -6.44 6.77 11.78
N CYS A 40 -6.41 6.99 13.07
CA CYS A 40 -5.58 8.03 13.69
C CYS A 40 -4.10 7.84 13.35
N ASN A 41 -3.57 6.61 13.47
CA ASN A 41 -2.19 6.31 13.12
C ASN A 41 -1.91 6.51 11.64
N ARG A 42 -2.83 6.07 10.77
CA ARG A 42 -2.69 6.20 9.32
C ARG A 42 -2.55 7.66 8.91
N TYR A 43 -3.50 8.52 9.24
CA TYR A 43 -3.50 9.92 8.80
C TYR A 43 -2.52 10.81 9.57
N ARG A 44 -2.10 10.40 10.76
CA ARG A 44 -0.96 11.03 11.43
C ARG A 44 0.35 10.74 10.70
N THR A 45 0.50 9.54 10.17
CA THR A 45 1.72 9.08 9.49
C THR A 45 1.71 9.47 8.01
N GLU A 46 0.60 9.22 7.34
CA GLU A 46 0.37 9.46 5.92
C GLU A 46 -0.59 10.65 5.72
N TRP A 47 -0.28 11.76 6.35
CA TRP A 47 -1.07 12.99 6.43
C TRP A 47 -1.51 13.55 5.07
N HIS A 48 -0.79 13.23 3.99
CA HIS A 48 -1.07 13.67 2.62
C HIS A 48 -2.31 12.99 2.01
N ILE A 49 -2.73 11.83 2.50
CA ILE A 49 -3.84 11.06 1.90
C ILE A 49 -5.14 11.89 1.85
N PRO A 50 -5.64 12.46 2.96
CA PRO A 50 -6.84 13.28 2.91
C PRO A 50 -6.71 14.50 2.00
N GLU A 51 -5.50 15.11 1.89
CA GLU A 51 -5.24 16.24 1.03
C GLU A 51 -5.30 15.85 -0.46
N VAL A 52 -4.66 14.73 -0.84
CA VAL A 52 -4.61 14.25 -2.23
C VAL A 52 -5.98 13.73 -2.66
N VAL A 53 -6.61 12.88 -1.84
CA VAL A 53 -7.88 12.22 -2.18
C VAL A 53 -9.03 13.22 -2.15
N GLY A 54 -9.08 14.09 -1.12
CA GLY A 54 -10.15 15.07 -0.95
C GLY A 54 -11.52 14.39 -0.85
N PHE A 55 -11.71 13.48 0.08
CA PHE A 55 -12.89 12.64 0.24
C PHE A 55 -14.24 13.38 0.04
N PRO A 56 -14.46 14.62 0.58
CA PRO A 56 -15.72 15.34 0.39
C PRO A 56 -16.08 15.65 -1.06
N ARG A 57 -15.08 15.71 -1.97
CA ARG A 57 -15.33 15.96 -3.40
C ARG A 57 -16.13 14.85 -4.09
N TRP A 58 -16.17 13.68 -3.50
CA TRP A 58 -16.78 12.47 -4.04
C TRP A 58 -18.18 12.20 -3.49
N SER A 59 -18.77 13.18 -2.81
CA SER A 59 -20.16 13.09 -2.35
C SER A 59 -21.11 12.82 -3.51
N GLY A 60 -21.97 11.80 -3.37
CA GLY A 60 -22.92 11.37 -4.42
C GLY A 60 -22.30 10.65 -5.63
N SER A 61 -20.96 10.50 -5.70
CA SER A 61 -20.29 9.81 -6.80
C SER A 61 -20.26 8.28 -6.61
N GLU A 62 -20.21 7.54 -7.72
CA GLU A 62 -19.91 6.11 -7.74
C GLU A 62 -18.40 5.91 -7.55
N VAL A 63 -17.99 5.45 -6.40
CA VAL A 63 -16.58 5.25 -6.03
C VAL A 63 -16.26 3.76 -5.92
N LEU A 64 -15.23 3.32 -6.64
CA LEU A 64 -14.62 2.01 -6.47
C LEU A 64 -13.27 2.15 -5.77
N GLU A 65 -13.09 1.45 -4.65
CA GLU A 65 -11.78 1.25 -4.05
C GLU A 65 -11.28 -0.17 -4.32
N ILE A 66 -10.06 -0.27 -4.88
CA ILE A 66 -9.39 -1.55 -5.14
C ILE A 66 -8.35 -1.78 -4.06
N GLY A 67 -8.51 -2.86 -3.27
CA GLY A 67 -7.69 -3.19 -2.12
C GLY A 67 -8.09 -2.39 -0.89
N CYS A 68 -9.35 -2.52 -0.44
CA CYS A 68 -9.90 -1.72 0.64
C CYS A 68 -9.34 -2.07 2.05
N GLY A 69 -8.65 -3.19 2.21
CA GLY A 69 -7.92 -3.56 3.43
C GLY A 69 -8.75 -3.48 4.71
N LEU A 70 -8.34 -2.66 5.68
CA LEU A 70 -9.07 -2.43 6.93
C LEU A 70 -10.17 -1.33 6.82
N GLY A 71 -10.41 -0.82 5.62
CA GLY A 71 -11.47 0.16 5.36
C GLY A 71 -11.16 1.57 5.87
N THR A 72 -9.90 1.94 6.03
CA THR A 72 -9.54 3.25 6.59
C THR A 72 -9.88 4.40 5.64
N ASP A 73 -9.58 4.24 4.34
CA ASP A 73 -9.95 5.22 3.33
C ASP A 73 -11.43 5.02 2.93
N ALA A 74 -11.89 3.77 2.86
CA ALA A 74 -13.25 3.36 2.58
C ALA A 74 -14.31 4.10 3.40
N ILE A 75 -14.13 4.12 4.73
CA ILE A 75 -15.09 4.74 5.63
C ILE A 75 -15.19 6.25 5.41
N ASN A 76 -14.10 6.91 5.00
CA ASN A 76 -14.09 8.34 4.73
C ASN A 76 -14.85 8.69 3.43
N PHE A 77 -14.82 7.82 2.41
CA PHE A 77 -15.72 7.93 1.27
C PHE A 77 -17.19 7.76 1.70
N GLY A 78 -17.47 6.77 2.55
CA GLY A 78 -18.81 6.56 3.10
C GLY A 78 -19.33 7.75 3.90
N ARG A 79 -18.51 8.29 4.81
CA ARG A 79 -18.82 9.51 5.62
C ARG A 79 -19.03 10.74 4.74
N ALA A 80 -18.32 10.83 3.63
CA ALA A 80 -18.51 11.90 2.64
C ALA A 80 -19.78 11.76 1.79
N GLY A 81 -20.50 10.64 1.91
CA GLY A 81 -21.73 10.41 1.16
C GLY A 81 -21.53 9.86 -0.26
N ALA A 82 -20.38 9.25 -0.54
CA ALA A 82 -20.15 8.53 -1.79
C ALA A 82 -20.99 7.24 -1.84
N ARG A 83 -21.39 6.82 -3.03
CA ARG A 83 -21.91 5.46 -3.28
C ARG A 83 -20.72 4.52 -3.41
N TYR A 84 -20.30 4.02 -2.25
CA TYR A 84 -19.04 3.31 -2.13
C TYR A 84 -19.14 1.83 -2.48
N THR A 85 -18.24 1.39 -3.35
CA THR A 85 -17.94 -0.01 -3.66
C THR A 85 -16.49 -0.31 -3.31
N GLY A 86 -16.26 -1.34 -2.52
CA GLY A 86 -14.91 -1.82 -2.15
C GLY A 86 -14.67 -3.24 -2.66
N VAL A 87 -13.48 -3.45 -3.22
CA VAL A 87 -13.00 -4.80 -3.54
C VAL A 87 -11.66 -5.06 -2.87
N ASP A 88 -11.46 -6.30 -2.47
CA ASP A 88 -10.18 -6.81 -1.98
C ASP A 88 -9.99 -8.25 -2.47
N LEU A 89 -8.75 -8.68 -2.55
CA LEU A 89 -8.45 -10.07 -2.94
C LEU A 89 -8.80 -11.06 -1.81
N THR A 90 -8.90 -10.58 -0.56
CA THR A 90 -9.05 -11.40 0.65
C THR A 90 -10.42 -11.23 1.32
N GLU A 91 -10.96 -12.32 1.80
CA GLU A 91 -12.20 -12.33 2.58
C GLU A 91 -12.03 -11.59 3.92
N ALA A 92 -10.85 -11.71 4.54
CA ALA A 92 -10.55 -11.05 5.80
C ALA A 92 -10.69 -9.52 5.70
N SER A 93 -10.16 -8.92 4.63
CA SER A 93 -10.29 -7.48 4.39
C SER A 93 -11.74 -7.07 4.17
N ILE A 94 -12.48 -7.81 3.34
CA ILE A 94 -13.89 -7.53 3.07
C ILE A 94 -14.73 -7.58 4.36
N GLU A 95 -14.47 -8.54 5.24
CA GLU A 95 -15.17 -8.64 6.51
C GLU A 95 -14.83 -7.46 7.45
N MET A 96 -13.57 -7.02 7.49
CA MET A 96 -13.18 -5.84 8.27
C MET A 96 -13.87 -4.57 7.79
N VAL A 97 -13.93 -4.35 6.48
CA VAL A 97 -14.65 -3.19 5.92
C VAL A 97 -16.14 -3.26 6.24
N ARG A 98 -16.77 -4.43 6.06
CA ARG A 98 -18.19 -4.65 6.39
C ARG A 98 -18.45 -4.26 7.85
N ARG A 99 -17.66 -4.81 8.76
CA ARG A 99 -17.78 -4.54 10.18
C ARG A 99 -17.62 -3.06 10.51
N ARG A 100 -16.69 -2.38 9.85
CA ARG A 100 -16.45 -0.95 10.06
C ARG A 100 -17.66 -0.11 9.62
N PHE A 101 -18.22 -0.39 8.44
CA PHE A 101 -19.41 0.30 7.94
C PHE A 101 -20.64 0.05 8.80
N GLU A 102 -20.84 -1.17 9.29
CA GLU A 102 -21.92 -1.51 10.24
C GLU A 102 -21.83 -0.70 11.53
N LEU A 103 -20.63 -0.58 12.11
CA LEU A 103 -20.40 0.20 13.34
C LEU A 103 -20.77 1.68 13.18
N GLU A 104 -20.70 2.22 11.97
CA GLU A 104 -21.05 3.60 11.66
C GLU A 104 -22.45 3.76 11.05
N GLY A 105 -23.17 2.67 10.82
CA GLY A 105 -24.51 2.70 10.21
C GLY A 105 -24.49 3.12 8.73
N LEU A 106 -23.34 2.98 8.05
CA LEU A 106 -23.15 3.31 6.65
C LEU A 106 -23.32 2.08 5.76
N LYS A 107 -23.55 2.31 4.46
CA LYS A 107 -23.71 1.25 3.46
C LYS A 107 -22.51 1.19 2.53
N ALA A 108 -22.10 -0.03 2.17
CA ALA A 108 -21.07 -0.30 1.18
C ALA A 108 -21.45 -1.51 0.32
N ASN A 109 -21.05 -1.51 -0.94
CA ASN A 109 -21.09 -2.68 -1.80
C ASN A 109 -19.70 -3.34 -1.77
N LEU A 110 -19.58 -4.53 -1.16
CA LEU A 110 -18.30 -5.16 -0.89
C LEU A 110 -18.21 -6.52 -1.57
N ARG A 111 -17.09 -6.77 -2.27
CA ARG A 111 -16.85 -8.02 -2.99
C ARG A 111 -15.40 -8.46 -2.88
N VAL A 112 -15.18 -9.76 -2.74
CA VAL A 112 -13.87 -10.37 -3.01
C VAL A 112 -13.65 -10.36 -4.51
N ALA A 113 -12.55 -9.75 -4.98
CA ALA A 113 -12.24 -9.67 -6.40
C ALA A 113 -10.75 -9.47 -6.68
N ASP A 114 -10.32 -9.97 -7.84
CA ASP A 114 -8.99 -9.75 -8.40
C ASP A 114 -8.96 -8.42 -9.16
N ALA A 115 -8.01 -7.54 -8.82
CA ALA A 115 -7.80 -6.26 -9.49
C ALA A 115 -7.49 -6.41 -11.00
N GLU A 116 -6.94 -7.55 -11.43
CA GLU A 116 -6.66 -7.86 -12.84
C GLU A 116 -7.89 -8.34 -13.63
N LYS A 117 -9.04 -8.53 -12.94
CA LYS A 117 -10.32 -8.96 -13.54
C LYS A 117 -11.49 -8.51 -12.68
N LEU A 118 -11.84 -7.25 -12.76
CA LEU A 118 -12.90 -6.65 -11.94
C LEU A 118 -14.30 -7.13 -12.39
N PRO A 119 -15.18 -7.54 -11.44
CA PRO A 119 -16.50 -8.06 -11.75
C PRO A 119 -17.56 -6.94 -11.97
N PHE A 120 -17.18 -5.91 -12.71
CA PHE A 120 -18.04 -4.76 -13.00
C PHE A 120 -18.13 -4.53 -14.50
N GLN A 121 -19.20 -3.89 -14.92
CA GLN A 121 -19.40 -3.44 -16.30
C GLN A 121 -18.45 -2.27 -16.62
N ASP A 122 -18.22 -2.03 -17.90
CA ASP A 122 -17.53 -0.86 -18.38
C ASP A 122 -18.26 0.40 -17.92
N ASP A 123 -17.55 1.51 -17.78
CA ASP A 123 -18.13 2.84 -17.55
C ASP A 123 -19.05 2.94 -16.30
N SER A 124 -18.67 2.26 -15.21
CA SER A 124 -19.49 2.13 -14.00
C SER A 124 -19.18 3.18 -12.92
N PHE A 125 -17.95 3.68 -12.83
CA PHE A 125 -17.49 4.47 -11.70
C PHE A 125 -17.01 5.88 -12.09
N ASP A 126 -17.29 6.86 -11.23
CA ASP A 126 -16.81 8.23 -11.37
C ASP A 126 -15.36 8.36 -10.84
N LEU A 127 -15.04 7.59 -9.79
CA LEU A 127 -13.69 7.45 -9.23
C LEU A 127 -13.32 5.97 -9.11
N VAL A 128 -12.11 5.62 -9.55
CA VAL A 128 -11.42 4.40 -9.12
C VAL A 128 -10.20 4.78 -8.30
N TYR A 129 -10.19 4.36 -7.06
CA TYR A 129 -9.16 4.63 -6.07
C TYR A 129 -8.42 3.34 -5.72
N SER A 130 -7.08 3.39 -5.63
CA SER A 130 -6.27 2.28 -5.15
C SER A 130 -5.01 2.77 -4.47
N HIS A 131 -4.84 2.45 -3.19
CA HIS A 131 -3.70 2.89 -2.41
C HIS A 131 -2.86 1.71 -1.93
N GLY A 132 -1.66 1.56 -2.51
CA GLY A 132 -0.71 0.54 -2.02
C GLY A 132 -1.02 -0.90 -2.45
N VAL A 133 -1.72 -1.11 -3.57
CA VAL A 133 -2.25 -2.42 -3.95
C VAL A 133 -1.75 -2.91 -5.30
N LEU A 134 -1.90 -2.14 -6.38
CA LEU A 134 -1.68 -2.62 -7.74
C LEU A 134 -0.24 -3.07 -8.01
N HIS A 135 0.73 -2.56 -7.28
CA HIS A 135 2.13 -2.99 -7.37
C HIS A 135 2.42 -4.34 -6.66
N HIS A 136 1.42 -4.93 -6.03
CA HIS A 136 1.43 -6.30 -5.50
C HIS A 136 0.70 -7.31 -6.39
N THR A 137 0.15 -6.88 -7.51
CA THR A 137 -0.46 -7.80 -8.49
C THR A 137 0.60 -8.42 -9.40
N PRO A 138 0.43 -9.64 -9.89
CA PRO A 138 1.30 -10.23 -10.89
C PRO A 138 1.43 -9.41 -12.17
N ASP A 139 0.34 -8.81 -12.64
CA ASP A 139 0.28 -7.96 -13.83
C ASP A 139 -0.34 -6.60 -13.51
N THR A 140 0.52 -5.66 -13.09
CA THR A 140 0.10 -4.28 -12.74
C THR A 140 -0.52 -3.55 -13.93
N GLN A 141 -0.03 -3.80 -15.18
CA GLN A 141 -0.60 -3.17 -16.37
C GLN A 141 -2.04 -3.62 -16.60
N ARG A 142 -2.30 -4.91 -16.45
CA ARG A 142 -3.65 -5.46 -16.58
C ARG A 142 -4.61 -4.88 -15.54
N ALA A 143 -4.15 -4.70 -14.29
CA ALA A 143 -4.96 -4.05 -13.26
C ALA A 143 -5.28 -2.58 -13.63
N ILE A 144 -4.32 -1.84 -14.19
CA ILE A 144 -4.53 -0.47 -14.68
C ILE A 144 -5.47 -0.44 -15.89
N ASP A 145 -5.41 -1.43 -16.76
CA ASP A 145 -6.35 -1.57 -17.88
C ASP A 145 -7.79 -1.81 -17.39
N GLU A 146 -7.96 -2.59 -16.32
CA GLU A 146 -9.26 -2.78 -15.67
C GLU A 146 -9.76 -1.49 -14.99
N VAL A 147 -8.87 -0.73 -14.33
CA VAL A 147 -9.18 0.61 -13.81
C VAL A 147 -9.74 1.50 -14.92
N HIS A 148 -9.08 1.55 -16.08
CA HIS A 148 -9.56 2.32 -17.23
C HIS A 148 -10.90 1.81 -17.73
N ARG A 149 -11.09 0.49 -17.87
CA ARG A 149 -12.31 -0.11 -18.38
C ARG A 149 -13.54 0.26 -17.55
N VAL A 150 -13.45 0.14 -16.22
CA VAL A 150 -14.59 0.36 -15.33
C VAL A 150 -14.88 1.83 -15.03
N LEU A 151 -13.95 2.75 -15.33
CA LEU A 151 -14.19 4.19 -15.22
C LEU A 151 -15.15 4.67 -16.30
N LYS A 152 -16.06 5.56 -15.93
CA LYS A 152 -16.89 6.32 -16.87
C LYS A 152 -16.03 7.26 -17.73
N PRO A 153 -16.47 7.63 -18.94
CA PRO A 153 -15.88 8.75 -19.67
C PRO A 153 -15.84 10.02 -18.80
N GLY A 154 -14.67 10.65 -18.68
CA GLY A 154 -14.41 11.77 -17.78
C GLY A 154 -14.19 11.39 -16.31
N GLY A 155 -14.29 10.10 -15.96
CA GLY A 155 -13.99 9.57 -14.63
C GLY A 155 -12.51 9.67 -14.26
N THR A 156 -12.21 9.60 -12.97
CA THR A 156 -10.86 9.81 -12.44
C THR A 156 -10.30 8.51 -11.86
N ALA A 157 -9.07 8.17 -12.22
CA ALA A 157 -8.24 7.19 -11.51
C ALA A 157 -7.33 7.90 -10.52
N MET A 158 -7.25 7.40 -9.29
CA MET A 158 -6.27 7.82 -8.28
C MET A 158 -5.56 6.59 -7.76
N VAL A 159 -4.33 6.37 -8.21
CA VAL A 159 -3.55 5.16 -7.91
C VAL A 159 -2.24 5.53 -7.23
N MET A 160 -1.97 4.95 -6.06
CA MET A 160 -0.68 5.05 -5.40
C MET A 160 0.15 3.80 -5.65
N LEU A 161 1.37 4.01 -6.14
CA LEU A 161 2.41 2.99 -6.35
C LEU A 161 3.65 3.31 -5.53
N TYR A 162 4.54 2.33 -5.33
CA TYR A 162 5.83 2.59 -4.70
C TYR A 162 6.81 3.29 -5.64
N HIS A 163 7.47 4.34 -5.13
CA HIS A 163 8.38 5.18 -5.89
C HIS A 163 9.82 4.66 -5.84
N LYS A 164 10.35 4.26 -7.00
CA LYS A 164 11.71 3.71 -7.13
C LYS A 164 12.81 4.74 -6.85
N ASN A 165 12.57 6.00 -7.21
CA ASN A 165 13.56 7.07 -7.01
C ASN A 165 13.38 7.78 -5.65
N SER A 166 12.91 7.08 -4.64
CA SER A 166 12.71 7.58 -3.29
C SER A 166 13.91 7.34 -2.37
N TYR A 167 13.95 8.13 -1.28
CA TYR A 167 14.88 7.89 -0.17
C TYR A 167 14.68 6.49 0.43
N ASN A 168 13.40 6.09 0.61
CA ASN A 168 13.08 4.78 1.18
C ASN A 168 13.65 3.64 0.33
N TYR A 169 13.51 3.70 -1.00
CA TYR A 169 14.03 2.66 -1.88
C TYR A 169 15.56 2.57 -1.82
N TRP A 170 16.26 3.67 -2.13
CA TRP A 170 17.71 3.61 -2.31
C TRP A 170 18.49 3.58 -1.00
N ILE A 171 18.13 4.46 -0.05
CA ILE A 171 18.91 4.58 1.18
C ILE A 171 18.43 3.59 2.23
N ASN A 172 17.12 3.57 2.54
CA ASN A 172 16.62 2.71 3.60
C ASN A 172 16.65 1.23 3.17
N ILE A 173 15.97 0.86 2.07
CA ILE A 173 15.83 -0.55 1.68
C ILE A 173 17.12 -1.07 1.05
N MET A 174 17.58 -0.47 -0.07
CA MET A 174 18.66 -1.04 -0.87
C MET A 174 20.07 -0.84 -0.26
N THR A 175 20.22 0.07 0.69
CA THR A 175 21.50 0.28 1.37
C THR A 175 21.46 -0.14 2.84
N MET A 176 20.72 0.61 3.69
CA MET A 176 20.79 0.40 5.15
C MET A 176 20.25 -0.97 5.56
N ARG A 177 19.09 -1.39 5.05
CA ARG A 177 18.54 -2.72 5.37
C ARG A 177 19.40 -3.86 4.81
N ARG A 178 20.04 -3.70 3.64
CA ARG A 178 20.97 -4.69 3.11
C ARG A 178 22.21 -4.85 4.00
N ILE A 179 22.73 -3.75 4.54
CA ILE A 179 23.82 -3.80 5.53
C ILE A 179 23.30 -4.50 6.79
N GLY A 180 22.14 -4.10 7.31
CA GLY A 180 21.51 -4.71 8.48
C GLY A 180 21.31 -6.22 8.31
N VAL A 181 20.81 -6.68 7.16
CA VAL A 181 20.61 -8.11 6.89
C VAL A 181 21.94 -8.88 6.88
N ARG A 182 23.04 -8.29 6.40
CA ARG A 182 24.36 -8.93 6.50
C ARG A 182 24.79 -9.12 7.95
N ILE A 183 24.49 -8.15 8.82
CA ILE A 183 24.71 -8.27 10.26
C ILE A 183 23.84 -9.37 10.87
N LEU A 184 22.58 -9.51 10.41
CA LEU A 184 21.68 -10.58 10.86
C LEU A 184 22.23 -11.99 10.58
N LEU A 185 23.10 -12.18 9.59
CA LEU A 185 23.66 -13.49 9.29
C LEU A 185 24.57 -14.04 10.41
N PHE A 186 25.06 -13.22 11.33
CA PHE A 186 25.75 -13.67 12.55
C PHE A 186 24.72 -14.10 13.61
N ASP A 187 25.11 -15.04 14.50
CA ASP A 187 24.21 -15.60 15.52
C ASP A 187 23.65 -14.54 16.48
N SER A 188 24.49 -13.59 16.90
CA SER A 188 24.10 -12.45 17.74
C SER A 188 23.42 -11.31 16.96
N GLY A 189 23.38 -11.40 15.62
CA GLY A 189 22.91 -10.34 14.74
C GLY A 189 21.52 -9.81 15.06
N PRO A 190 20.49 -10.66 15.25
CA PRO A 190 19.14 -10.19 15.60
C PRO A 190 19.09 -9.34 16.86
N ARG A 191 19.78 -9.77 17.92
CA ARG A 191 19.85 -9.02 19.18
C ARG A 191 20.57 -7.67 19.01
N PHE A 192 21.66 -7.66 18.24
CA PHE A 192 22.41 -6.44 17.97
C PHE A 192 21.57 -5.43 17.16
N VAL A 193 20.92 -5.88 16.09
CA VAL A 193 20.06 -5.01 15.26
C VAL A 193 18.87 -4.52 16.06
N HIS A 194 18.22 -5.38 16.85
CA HIS A 194 17.14 -4.98 17.77
C HIS A 194 17.58 -3.86 18.72
N ALA A 195 18.74 -4.04 19.39
CA ALA A 195 19.27 -3.04 20.31
C ALA A 195 19.58 -1.68 19.63
N LEU A 196 19.99 -1.71 18.36
CA LEU A 196 20.34 -0.51 17.60
C LEU A 196 19.12 0.20 17.01
N THR A 197 18.10 -0.55 16.53
CA THR A 197 16.99 -0.01 15.72
C THR A 197 15.65 -0.02 16.45
N GLY A 198 15.49 -0.85 17.48
CA GLY A 198 14.20 -1.13 18.13
C GLY A 198 13.26 -1.99 17.30
N GLU A 199 13.72 -2.56 16.18
CA GLU A 199 12.90 -3.51 15.38
C GLU A 199 12.63 -4.79 16.18
N ASP A 200 11.46 -5.40 15.97
CA ASP A 200 11.07 -6.64 16.66
C ASP A 200 12.07 -7.78 16.41
N GLU A 201 12.59 -8.39 17.50
CA GLU A 201 13.60 -9.44 17.42
C GLU A 201 13.06 -10.70 16.74
N GLY A 202 11.76 -11.02 16.89
CA GLY A 202 11.12 -12.17 16.25
C GLY A 202 11.13 -12.03 14.73
N ARG A 203 10.77 -10.85 14.22
CA ARG A 203 10.86 -10.51 12.80
C ARG A 203 12.31 -10.56 12.29
N LEU A 204 13.27 -10.05 13.04
CA LEU A 204 14.68 -10.09 12.68
C LEU A 204 15.21 -11.53 12.59
N ARG A 205 14.78 -12.44 13.49
CA ARG A 205 15.12 -13.86 13.44
C ARG A 205 14.48 -14.58 12.25
N GLU A 206 13.28 -14.19 11.87
CA GLU A 206 12.60 -14.69 10.67
C GLU A 206 13.37 -14.29 9.40
N LEU A 207 13.76 -13.03 9.27
CA LEU A 207 14.64 -12.54 8.21
C LEU A 207 15.98 -13.28 8.19
N GLN A 208 16.61 -13.49 9.36
CA GLN A 208 17.84 -14.25 9.46
C GLN A 208 17.69 -15.67 8.89
N ARG A 209 16.62 -16.37 9.29
CA ARG A 209 16.32 -17.73 8.76
C ARG A 209 16.14 -17.71 7.26
N LEU A 210 15.33 -16.79 6.76
CA LEU A 210 15.08 -16.65 5.32
C LEU A 210 16.40 -16.50 4.52
N TYR A 211 17.26 -15.56 4.91
CA TYR A 211 18.48 -15.28 4.17
C TYR A 211 19.61 -16.29 4.40
N ARG A 212 19.60 -17.02 5.52
CA ARG A 212 20.51 -18.17 5.72
C ARG A 212 20.11 -19.36 4.84
N THR A 213 18.80 -19.55 4.60
CA THR A 213 18.29 -20.64 3.75
C THR A 213 18.48 -20.34 2.27
N ASP A 214 18.30 -19.08 1.87
CA ASP A 214 18.43 -18.67 0.46
C ASP A 214 19.13 -17.31 0.33
N ALA A 215 20.46 -17.35 0.38
CA ALA A 215 21.30 -16.15 0.26
C ALA A 215 21.17 -15.44 -1.10
N LYS A 216 20.68 -16.12 -2.17
CA LYS A 216 20.47 -15.50 -3.48
C LYS A 216 19.44 -14.38 -3.43
N ARG A 217 18.47 -14.45 -2.51
CA ARG A 217 17.48 -13.40 -2.27
C ARG A 217 18.11 -12.09 -1.81
N LEU A 218 19.25 -12.14 -1.14
CA LEU A 218 20.00 -10.94 -0.75
C LEU A 218 20.60 -10.21 -1.96
N LEU A 219 20.95 -10.94 -3.01
CA LEU A 219 21.59 -10.41 -4.22
C LEU A 219 20.58 -9.79 -5.18
N SER A 220 19.41 -10.40 -5.31
CA SER A 220 18.33 -9.86 -6.16
C SER A 220 17.72 -8.61 -5.54
N ALA A 221 17.72 -7.49 -6.28
CA ALA A 221 17.07 -6.26 -5.83
C ALA A 221 15.55 -6.43 -5.69
N GLN A 222 14.93 -7.20 -6.60
CA GLN A 222 13.49 -7.47 -6.59
C GLN A 222 13.09 -8.34 -5.40
N GLU A 223 13.79 -9.46 -5.18
CA GLU A 223 13.51 -10.34 -4.04
C GLU A 223 13.77 -9.61 -2.71
N PHE A 224 14.82 -8.79 -2.65
CA PHE A 224 15.11 -7.99 -1.48
C PHE A 224 13.99 -6.97 -1.20
N LEU A 225 13.45 -6.32 -2.23
CA LEU A 225 12.33 -5.41 -2.10
C LEU A 225 11.10 -6.15 -1.56
N ASN A 226 10.75 -7.31 -2.12
CA ASN A 226 9.62 -8.12 -1.69
C ASN A 226 9.65 -8.40 -0.17
N GLN A 227 10.81 -8.79 0.36
CA GLN A 227 10.95 -9.19 1.77
C GLN A 227 11.10 -8.01 2.75
N ASN A 228 11.41 -6.82 2.26
CA ASN A 228 11.78 -5.67 3.10
C ASN A 228 10.84 -4.46 2.99
N THR A 229 9.67 -4.61 2.35
CA THR A 229 8.63 -3.59 2.32
C THR A 229 7.51 -3.91 3.32
N ASP A 230 6.64 -4.82 3.00
CA ASP A 230 5.36 -5.05 3.70
C ASP A 230 5.40 -6.23 4.67
N GLY A 231 6.51 -6.90 4.76
CA GLY A 231 6.74 -8.02 5.66
C GLY A 231 7.52 -9.15 5.04
N VAL A 232 8.03 -10.03 5.92
CA VAL A 232 8.73 -11.25 5.51
C VAL A 232 7.72 -12.19 4.87
N GLY A 233 8.08 -12.77 3.73
CA GLY A 233 7.18 -13.68 3.00
C GLY A 233 6.30 -12.98 1.95
N ASN A 234 6.32 -11.63 1.87
CA ASN A 234 5.62 -10.94 0.78
C ASN A 234 6.09 -11.47 -0.58
N PRO A 235 5.19 -12.08 -1.39
CA PRO A 235 5.59 -12.74 -2.62
C PRO A 235 5.96 -11.77 -3.74
N ILE A 236 5.42 -10.52 -3.71
CA ILE A 236 5.65 -9.53 -4.75
C ILE A 236 5.43 -8.09 -4.25
N ALA A 237 6.39 -7.23 -4.50
CA ALA A 237 6.28 -5.78 -4.40
C ALA A 237 7.09 -5.14 -5.53
N ARG A 238 6.52 -4.18 -6.22
CA ARG A 238 7.20 -3.44 -7.29
C ARG A 238 7.31 -1.97 -6.95
N ALA A 239 8.41 -1.35 -7.37
CA ALA A 239 8.59 0.09 -7.29
C ALA A 239 8.84 0.64 -8.70
N TYR A 240 8.26 1.78 -9.00
CA TYR A 240 8.27 2.40 -10.33
C TYR A 240 8.91 3.78 -10.28
N THR A 241 9.61 4.15 -11.33
CA THR A 241 9.93 5.54 -11.59
C THR A 241 8.67 6.27 -12.08
N ARG A 242 8.65 7.60 -12.02
CA ARG A 242 7.54 8.40 -12.57
C ARG A 242 7.25 8.05 -14.05
N SER A 243 8.31 7.94 -14.86
CA SER A 243 8.18 7.58 -16.27
C SER A 243 7.59 6.19 -16.49
N GLN A 244 8.06 5.18 -15.73
CA GLN A 244 7.50 3.82 -15.77
C GLN A 244 6.03 3.78 -15.34
N ALA A 245 5.66 4.52 -14.30
CA ALA A 245 4.28 4.59 -13.87
C ALA A 245 3.40 5.26 -14.93
N LEU A 246 3.77 6.43 -15.43
CA LEU A 246 3.02 7.15 -16.46
C LEU A 246 2.87 6.34 -17.76
N SER A 247 3.88 5.56 -18.13
CA SER A 247 3.78 4.71 -19.32
C SER A 247 2.72 3.61 -19.24
N MET A 248 2.25 3.27 -18.04
CA MET A 248 1.14 2.33 -17.86
C MET A 248 -0.25 2.97 -18.05
N PHE A 249 -0.33 4.31 -18.02
CA PHE A 249 -1.59 5.07 -18.10
C PHE A 249 -1.81 5.71 -19.48
N THR A 250 -1.21 5.17 -20.54
CA THR A 250 -1.30 5.72 -21.91
C THR A 250 -2.69 5.68 -22.53
N LYS A 251 -3.61 4.89 -21.99
CA LYS A 251 -5.02 4.87 -22.40
C LYS A 251 -5.85 6.02 -21.83
N PHE A 252 -5.30 6.73 -20.83
CA PHE A 252 -5.97 7.85 -20.17
C PHE A 252 -5.62 9.16 -20.90
N ASP A 253 -6.55 10.11 -20.92
CA ASP A 253 -6.35 11.40 -21.59
C ASP A 253 -5.26 12.25 -20.94
N ASN A 254 -5.31 12.35 -19.60
CA ASN A 254 -4.37 13.12 -18.81
C ASN A 254 -3.93 12.32 -17.59
N ALA A 255 -2.64 12.01 -17.53
CA ALA A 255 -2.04 11.36 -16.37
C ALA A 255 -0.93 12.23 -15.78
N THR A 256 -1.03 12.53 -14.49
CA THR A 256 -0.03 13.25 -13.72
C THR A 256 0.56 12.36 -12.65
N ALA A 257 1.81 12.61 -12.29
CA ALA A 257 2.52 11.84 -11.27
C ALA A 257 3.11 12.77 -10.21
N GLU A 258 2.64 12.61 -8.97
CA GLU A 258 3.12 13.36 -7.82
C GLU A 258 3.71 12.41 -6.78
N VAL A 259 4.71 12.91 -6.04
CA VAL A 259 5.41 12.12 -5.03
C VAL A 259 5.11 12.69 -3.66
N HIS A 260 4.78 11.81 -2.72
CA HIS A 260 4.48 12.14 -1.34
C HIS A 260 5.14 11.14 -0.38
N PHE A 261 5.01 11.39 0.92
CA PHE A 261 5.37 10.52 2.01
C PHE A 261 6.87 10.27 2.20
N LEU A 262 7.43 10.97 3.14
CA LEU A 262 8.76 10.72 3.69
C LEU A 262 8.62 10.50 5.20
N HIS A 263 8.83 9.26 5.66
CA HIS A 263 8.69 8.98 7.08
C HIS A 263 9.93 9.42 7.86
N LYS A 264 9.76 10.25 8.89
CA LYS A 264 10.86 10.78 9.74
C LYS A 264 11.77 9.70 10.32
N LYS A 265 11.21 8.52 10.65
CA LYS A 265 11.98 7.38 11.16
C LYS A 265 13.02 6.85 10.16
N TRP A 266 12.87 7.12 8.86
CA TRP A 266 13.85 6.72 7.85
C TRP A 266 15.08 7.63 7.83
N LEU A 267 15.01 8.80 8.48
CA LEU A 267 16.10 9.77 8.57
C LEU A 267 16.76 9.66 9.96
N PRO A 268 17.81 8.84 10.12
CA PRO A 268 18.43 8.65 11.42
C PRO A 268 18.97 9.99 11.95
N VAL A 269 18.80 10.23 13.24
CA VAL A 269 19.23 11.43 14.00
C VAL A 269 18.51 12.71 13.56
N VAL A 270 18.52 13.06 12.27
CA VAL A 270 17.98 14.33 11.74
C VAL A 270 16.45 14.33 11.70
N GLY A 271 15.83 13.17 11.50
CA GLY A 271 14.37 13.08 11.29
C GLY A 271 13.55 13.57 12.48
N ARG A 272 14.05 13.37 13.71
CA ARG A 272 13.35 13.83 14.93
C ARG A 272 13.31 15.36 15.05
N LEU A 273 14.30 16.04 14.49
CA LEU A 273 14.45 17.50 14.54
C LEU A 273 13.90 18.17 13.26
N LEU A 274 13.44 17.37 12.28
CA LEU A 274 13.01 17.92 11.00
C LEU A 274 11.67 18.65 11.14
N PRO A 275 11.62 19.98 10.85
CA PRO A 275 10.36 20.72 10.82
C PRO A 275 9.40 20.14 9.77
N PHE A 276 8.09 20.14 10.08
CA PHE A 276 7.06 19.58 9.19
C PHE A 276 7.07 20.19 7.76
N ALA A 277 7.30 21.50 7.65
CA ALA A 277 7.38 22.17 6.35
C ALA A 277 8.54 21.63 5.48
N ILE A 278 9.68 21.30 6.08
CA ILE A 278 10.82 20.74 5.37
C ILE A 278 10.54 19.25 5.02
N GLU A 279 9.97 18.49 5.95
CA GLU A 279 9.53 17.11 5.67
C GLU A 279 8.59 17.06 4.47
N ARG A 280 7.58 17.92 4.44
CA ARG A 280 6.61 18.03 3.33
C ARG A 280 7.31 18.33 2.01
N ARG A 281 8.26 19.27 1.99
CA ARG A 281 9.02 19.63 0.79
C ARG A 281 9.89 18.46 0.29
N LEU A 282 10.57 17.77 1.20
CA LEU A 282 11.37 16.59 0.87
C LEU A 282 10.49 15.42 0.42
N ALA A 283 9.29 15.26 0.98
CA ALA A 283 8.34 14.25 0.57
C ALA A 283 7.92 14.38 -0.90
N HIS A 284 7.78 15.60 -1.42
CA HIS A 284 7.48 15.84 -2.84
C HIS A 284 8.65 15.57 -3.79
N ILE A 285 9.89 15.50 -3.26
CA ILE A 285 11.11 15.27 -4.07
C ILE A 285 11.48 13.79 -4.03
N MET A 286 11.56 13.21 -2.83
CA MET A 286 12.11 11.87 -2.58
C MET A 286 11.20 10.95 -1.79
N GLY A 287 9.89 11.23 -1.78
CA GLY A 287 8.89 10.44 -1.09
C GLY A 287 8.70 9.04 -1.67
N TRP A 288 8.08 8.20 -0.88
CA TRP A 288 7.86 6.78 -1.20
C TRP A 288 6.58 6.50 -1.98
N HIS A 289 5.55 7.33 -1.79
CA HIS A 289 4.27 7.19 -2.46
C HIS A 289 4.27 7.97 -3.78
N LEU A 290 4.18 7.25 -4.88
CA LEU A 290 4.01 7.79 -6.22
C LEU A 290 2.52 7.74 -6.57
N TRP A 291 1.87 8.88 -6.51
CA TRP A 291 0.48 9.04 -6.85
C TRP A 291 0.33 9.35 -8.33
N ILE A 292 -0.52 8.58 -8.99
CA ILE A 292 -0.95 8.84 -10.37
C ILE A 292 -2.41 9.26 -10.31
N VAL A 293 -2.69 10.45 -10.85
CA VAL A 293 -4.04 10.94 -11.08
C VAL A 293 -4.23 11.03 -12.58
N ALA A 294 -5.24 10.32 -13.09
CA ALA A 294 -5.48 10.22 -14.53
C ALA A 294 -6.99 10.31 -14.83
N ARG A 295 -7.35 10.81 -16.00
CA ARG A 295 -8.73 10.89 -16.49
C ARG A 295 -8.95 9.96 -17.68
N LYS A 296 -10.12 9.31 -17.71
CA LYS A 296 -10.58 8.56 -18.88
C LYS A 296 -11.32 9.47 -19.82
#